data_4dd51389c07f762048704d018d8094af
#
_entry.id   4dd51389c07f762048704d018d8094af
#
_cell.length_a   1.000
_cell.length_b   1.000
_cell.length_c   1.000
_cell.angle_alpha   90.00
_cell.angle_beta   90.00
_cell.angle_gamma   90.00
#
_symmetry.space_group_name_H-M   'P 1'
#
loop_
_entity.id
_entity.type
_entity.pdbx_description
1 polymer ?
#
loop_
_entity_poly.entity_id
_entity_poly.type
_entity_poly.pdbx_seq_one_letter_code
_entity_poly.pdbx_strand_id
1 'polypeptide(L)'
;MFLKNNTRNFPIPFNKKSGIEVANLYQELPSEFKKLITGIAGCSPYLKDLLIKYRNWLFERLSNDPSSIIDELNNDLILSKDLFKSLRIAKSKMALWTALCDLGGYWDLDEVTYNLTKFADLAVKHCMDYEFKRSLKFKKLKIQSGKLKDSGWVAIAMGKMGAFELNYSS
;
A
#
# COMPACT_ATOMS: atom_id res chain seq x y z
N MET A 1 -4.71 -0.67 -19.70
CA MET A 1 -3.85 -1.85 -19.38
C MET A 1 -2.51 -1.34 -18.86
N PHE A 2 -2.48 -0.89 -17.60
CA PHE A 2 -1.45 0.05 -17.15
C PHE A 2 -0.13 -0.64 -16.75
N LEU A 3 -0.07 -1.31 -15.62
CA LEU A 3 1.20 -1.85 -15.13
C LEU A 3 1.79 -2.96 -16.02
N LYS A 4 0.98 -3.85 -16.56
CA LYS A 4 1.52 -5.02 -17.26
C LYS A 4 2.20 -4.74 -18.60
N ASN A 5 1.93 -3.60 -19.26
CA ASN A 5 2.45 -3.28 -20.59
C ASN A 5 3.45 -2.13 -20.64
N ASN A 6 3.71 -1.46 -19.52
CA ASN A 6 4.54 -0.26 -19.44
C ASN A 6 5.77 -0.41 -18.54
N THR A 7 6.13 -1.65 -18.16
CA THR A 7 7.33 -1.89 -17.36
C THR A 7 8.57 -1.40 -18.11
N ARG A 8 9.28 -0.44 -17.54
CA ARG A 8 10.46 0.20 -18.13
C ARG A 8 11.75 -0.26 -17.50
N ASN A 9 11.69 -0.60 -16.21
CA ASN A 9 12.83 -0.98 -15.39
C ASN A 9 12.58 -2.31 -14.69
N PHE A 10 13.64 -3.04 -14.40
CA PHE A 10 13.57 -4.25 -13.58
C PHE A 10 14.88 -4.46 -12.84
N PRO A 11 14.84 -4.73 -11.52
CA PRO A 11 16.02 -5.02 -10.74
C PRO A 11 16.73 -6.28 -11.25
N ILE A 12 18.04 -6.28 -11.15
CA ILE A 12 18.84 -7.49 -11.38
C ILE A 12 18.69 -8.38 -10.15
N PRO A 13 18.15 -9.62 -10.27
CA PRO A 13 17.92 -10.46 -9.10
C PRO A 13 19.21 -10.93 -8.46
N PHE A 14 19.38 -10.71 -7.15
CA PHE A 14 20.46 -11.28 -6.36
C PHE A 14 20.34 -12.81 -6.30
N ASN A 15 19.15 -13.33 -6.01
CA ASN A 15 18.83 -14.75 -6.05
C ASN A 15 17.93 -15.06 -7.24
N LYS A 16 18.55 -15.32 -8.38
CA LYS A 16 17.83 -15.58 -9.65
C LYS A 16 16.87 -16.77 -9.56
N LYS A 17 17.27 -17.85 -8.87
CA LYS A 17 16.43 -19.06 -8.72
C LYS A 17 15.14 -18.72 -7.98
N SER A 18 15.25 -18.04 -6.83
CA SER A 18 14.11 -17.59 -6.04
C SER A 18 13.18 -16.66 -6.84
N GLY A 19 13.75 -15.74 -7.61
CA GLY A 19 12.99 -14.84 -8.48
C GLY A 19 12.18 -15.58 -9.56
N ILE A 20 12.81 -16.54 -10.25
CA ILE A 20 12.15 -17.35 -11.30
C ILE A 20 11.01 -18.20 -10.71
N GLU A 21 11.21 -18.80 -9.53
CA GLU A 21 10.15 -19.57 -8.84
C GLU A 21 8.88 -18.75 -8.66
N VAL A 22 9.00 -17.50 -8.24
CA VAL A 22 7.84 -16.60 -8.08
C VAL A 22 7.29 -16.16 -9.43
N ALA A 23 8.13 -15.80 -10.38
CA ALA A 23 7.69 -15.39 -11.70
C ALA A 23 6.88 -16.50 -12.43
N ASN A 24 7.17 -17.77 -12.15
CA ASN A 24 6.40 -18.90 -12.66
C ASN A 24 4.94 -18.97 -12.15
N LEU A 25 4.63 -18.29 -11.05
CA LEU A 25 3.25 -18.13 -10.60
C LEU A 25 2.46 -17.10 -11.42
N TYR A 26 3.12 -16.38 -12.32
CA TYR A 26 2.60 -15.28 -13.12
C TYR A 26 2.77 -15.54 -14.63
N GLN A 27 2.55 -16.79 -15.06
CA GLN A 27 2.83 -17.23 -16.46
C GLN A 27 2.00 -16.47 -17.50
N GLU A 28 0.79 -16.03 -17.13
CA GLU A 28 -0.14 -15.32 -17.99
C GLU A 28 0.25 -13.86 -18.28
N LEU A 29 1.26 -13.34 -17.56
CA LEU A 29 1.71 -11.95 -17.71
C LEU A 29 2.79 -11.82 -18.79
N PRO A 30 2.93 -10.61 -19.39
CA PRO A 30 3.98 -10.32 -20.37
C PRO A 30 5.39 -10.59 -19.82
N SER A 31 6.33 -10.90 -20.72
CA SER A 31 7.72 -11.22 -20.38
C SER A 31 8.39 -10.12 -19.55
N GLU A 32 8.13 -8.85 -19.88
CA GLU A 32 8.72 -7.70 -19.20
C GLU A 32 8.25 -7.61 -17.74
N PHE A 33 6.95 -7.84 -17.51
CA PHE A 33 6.43 -7.87 -16.15
C PHE A 33 6.96 -9.06 -15.35
N LYS A 34 7.15 -10.22 -15.98
CA LYS A 34 7.80 -11.38 -15.34
C LYS A 34 9.26 -11.11 -14.99
N LYS A 35 10.00 -10.35 -15.79
CA LYS A 35 11.35 -9.88 -15.44
C LYS A 35 11.33 -8.99 -14.19
N LEU A 36 10.36 -8.06 -14.10
CA LEU A 36 10.18 -7.22 -12.91
C LEU A 36 9.92 -8.08 -11.66
N ILE A 37 8.98 -9.03 -11.73
CA ILE A 37 8.70 -9.95 -10.62
C ILE A 37 9.94 -10.76 -10.23
N THR A 38 10.68 -11.26 -11.23
CA THR A 38 11.93 -12.01 -11.00
C THR A 38 12.96 -11.17 -10.25
N GLY A 39 13.14 -9.92 -10.66
CA GLY A 39 14.05 -8.98 -10.01
C GLY A 39 13.64 -8.69 -8.56
N ILE A 40 12.39 -8.31 -8.37
CA ILE A 40 11.83 -7.96 -7.03
C ILE A 40 11.93 -9.15 -6.07
N ALA A 41 11.44 -10.33 -6.47
CA ALA A 41 11.43 -11.51 -5.63
C ALA A 41 12.84 -12.08 -5.38
N GLY A 42 13.76 -11.87 -6.33
CA GLY A 42 15.16 -12.28 -6.19
C GLY A 42 15.98 -11.35 -5.31
N CYS A 43 15.53 -10.11 -5.06
CA CYS A 43 16.23 -9.13 -4.23
C CYS A 43 15.63 -8.97 -2.83
N SER A 44 14.33 -9.17 -2.66
CA SER A 44 13.63 -8.91 -1.40
C SER A 44 12.78 -10.10 -0.96
N PRO A 45 13.17 -10.81 0.12
CA PRO A 45 12.34 -11.86 0.71
C PRO A 45 10.96 -11.34 1.13
N TYR A 46 10.89 -10.13 1.68
CA TYR A 46 9.63 -9.52 2.07
C TYR A 46 8.67 -9.32 0.89
N LEU A 47 9.15 -8.72 -0.20
CA LEU A 47 8.33 -8.52 -1.39
C LEU A 47 8.00 -9.84 -2.11
N LYS A 48 8.91 -10.83 -2.04
CA LYS A 48 8.65 -12.20 -2.51
C LYS A 48 7.41 -12.77 -1.81
N ASP A 49 7.36 -12.71 -0.48
CA ASP A 49 6.23 -13.23 0.30
C ASP A 49 4.93 -12.48 -0.03
N LEU A 50 5.00 -11.18 -0.23
CA LEU A 50 3.83 -10.38 -0.64
C LEU A 50 3.34 -10.73 -2.05
N LEU A 51 4.24 -10.94 -2.99
CA LEU A 51 3.90 -11.40 -4.35
C LEU A 51 3.15 -12.73 -4.32
N ILE A 52 3.62 -13.70 -3.54
CA ILE A 52 2.96 -14.99 -3.39
C ILE A 52 1.58 -14.81 -2.72
N LYS A 53 1.56 -14.12 -1.59
CA LYS A 53 0.36 -13.94 -0.75
C LYS A 53 -0.77 -13.19 -1.44
N TYR A 54 -0.43 -12.14 -2.18
CA TYR A 54 -1.42 -11.24 -2.79
C TYR A 54 -1.53 -11.43 -4.31
N ARG A 55 -1.15 -12.60 -4.84
CA ARG A 55 -1.18 -12.89 -6.29
C ARG A 55 -2.55 -12.55 -6.92
N ASN A 56 -3.62 -13.12 -6.42
CA ASN A 56 -4.96 -12.94 -6.99
C ASN A 56 -5.41 -11.46 -6.92
N TRP A 57 -5.20 -10.83 -5.77
CA TRP A 57 -5.49 -9.41 -5.59
C TRP A 57 -4.72 -8.54 -6.59
N LEU A 58 -3.46 -8.87 -6.86
CA LEU A 58 -2.62 -8.15 -7.81
C LEU A 58 -3.13 -8.32 -9.25
N PHE A 59 -3.46 -9.56 -9.66
CA PHE A 59 -3.96 -9.84 -11.01
C PHE A 59 -5.20 -9.02 -11.36
N GLU A 60 -6.13 -8.88 -10.45
CA GLU A 60 -7.35 -8.09 -10.63
C GLU A 60 -7.07 -6.61 -10.89
N ARG A 61 -5.91 -6.10 -10.45
CA ARG A 61 -5.59 -4.66 -10.43
C ARG A 61 -4.53 -4.22 -11.44
N LEU A 62 -3.81 -5.13 -12.04
CA LEU A 62 -2.73 -4.80 -13.00
C LEU A 62 -3.20 -4.00 -14.23
N SER A 63 -4.50 -3.94 -14.45
CA SER A 63 -5.11 -3.16 -15.54
C SER A 63 -5.66 -1.81 -15.09
N ASN A 64 -5.72 -1.56 -13.77
CA ASN A 64 -6.24 -0.32 -13.22
C ASN A 64 -5.19 0.80 -13.28
N ASP A 65 -5.66 2.04 -13.14
CA ASP A 65 -4.77 3.18 -12.92
C ASP A 65 -4.03 2.99 -11.58
N PRO A 66 -2.70 3.06 -11.55
CA PRO A 66 -1.93 2.93 -10.32
C PRO A 66 -2.31 3.93 -9.23
N SER A 67 -2.78 5.12 -9.58
CA SER A 67 -3.19 6.15 -8.62
C SER A 67 -4.48 5.81 -7.86
N SER A 68 -5.31 4.89 -8.37
CA SER A 68 -6.58 4.48 -7.74
C SER A 68 -6.40 3.63 -6.47
N ILE A 69 -5.20 3.14 -6.19
CA ILE A 69 -4.95 2.17 -5.10
C ILE A 69 -5.33 2.71 -3.72
N ILE A 70 -5.11 3.99 -3.47
CA ILE A 70 -5.41 4.58 -2.16
C ILE A 70 -6.92 4.60 -1.91
N ASP A 71 -7.70 4.96 -2.93
CA ASP A 71 -9.17 4.98 -2.82
C ASP A 71 -9.74 3.57 -2.64
N GLU A 72 -9.18 2.57 -3.34
CA GLU A 72 -9.56 1.17 -3.16
C GLU A 72 -9.28 0.70 -1.73
N LEU A 73 -8.07 0.95 -1.21
CA LEU A 73 -7.69 0.57 0.15
C LEU A 73 -8.53 1.31 1.20
N ASN A 74 -8.88 2.57 0.95
CA ASN A 74 -9.77 3.34 1.80
C ASN A 74 -11.16 2.70 1.89
N ASN A 75 -11.73 2.29 0.75
CA ASN A 75 -13.01 1.61 0.71
C ASN A 75 -12.99 0.27 1.46
N ASP A 76 -11.92 -0.52 1.29
CA ASP A 76 -11.69 -1.76 2.04
C ASP A 76 -11.69 -1.50 3.57
N LEU A 77 -11.07 -0.39 4.02
CA LEU A 77 -11.01 -0.02 5.44
C LEU A 77 -12.36 0.45 5.97
N ILE A 78 -13.14 1.22 5.19
CA ILE A 78 -14.49 1.68 5.58
C ILE A 78 -15.43 0.51 5.80
N LEU A 79 -15.36 -0.52 4.96
CA LEU A 79 -16.20 -1.70 5.02
C LEU A 79 -15.74 -2.75 6.04
N SER A 80 -14.60 -2.53 6.68
CA SER A 80 -13.95 -3.51 7.56
C SER A 80 -14.67 -3.68 8.90
N LYS A 81 -14.82 -4.93 9.32
CA LYS A 81 -15.27 -5.30 10.69
C LYS A 81 -14.13 -5.30 11.71
N ASP A 82 -12.88 -5.47 11.29
CA ASP A 82 -11.66 -5.47 12.11
C ASP A 82 -10.65 -4.51 11.50
N LEU A 83 -10.72 -3.26 11.96
CA LEU A 83 -9.88 -2.17 11.45
C LEU A 83 -8.38 -2.50 11.56
N PHE A 84 -7.92 -3.01 12.71
CA PHE A 84 -6.49 -3.22 12.93
C PHE A 84 -5.90 -4.33 12.05
N LYS A 85 -6.66 -5.38 11.80
CA LYS A 85 -6.28 -6.43 10.86
C LYS A 85 -6.27 -5.88 9.43
N SER A 86 -7.29 -5.14 9.06
CA SER A 86 -7.42 -4.57 7.71
C SER A 86 -6.37 -3.51 7.41
N LEU A 87 -5.97 -2.68 8.38
CA LEU A 87 -4.86 -1.74 8.24
C LEU A 87 -3.53 -2.47 7.96
N ARG A 88 -3.24 -3.58 8.65
CA ARG A 88 -2.03 -4.38 8.37
C ARG A 88 -2.05 -4.99 6.97
N ILE A 89 -3.21 -5.46 6.53
CA ILE A 89 -3.39 -5.99 5.17
C ILE A 89 -3.20 -4.86 4.14
N ALA A 90 -3.85 -3.72 4.36
CA ALA A 90 -3.75 -2.56 3.49
C ALA A 90 -2.31 -2.03 3.40
N LYS A 91 -1.58 -1.95 4.53
CA LYS A 91 -0.15 -1.60 4.54
C LYS A 91 0.68 -2.56 3.68
N SER A 92 0.45 -3.87 3.80
CA SER A 92 1.17 -4.87 3.00
C SER A 92 0.86 -4.76 1.50
N LYS A 93 -0.41 -4.54 1.15
CA LYS A 93 -0.84 -4.31 -0.24
C LYS A 93 -0.25 -3.02 -0.80
N MET A 94 -0.26 -1.92 -0.01
CA MET A 94 0.34 -0.64 -0.39
C MET A 94 1.85 -0.78 -0.63
N ALA A 95 2.57 -1.48 0.25
CA ALA A 95 4.01 -1.71 0.09
C ALA A 95 4.32 -2.49 -1.19
N LEU A 96 3.55 -3.55 -1.48
CA LEU A 96 3.70 -4.32 -2.73
C LEU A 96 3.42 -3.46 -3.96
N TRP A 97 2.33 -2.71 -3.95
CA TRP A 97 1.92 -1.87 -5.07
C TRP A 97 2.94 -0.78 -5.37
N THR A 98 3.36 -0.06 -4.33
CA THR A 98 4.38 0.98 -4.45
C THR A 98 5.69 0.41 -4.99
N ALA A 99 6.15 -0.76 -4.48
CA ALA A 99 7.36 -1.39 -4.99
C ALA A 99 7.27 -1.78 -6.47
N LEU A 100 6.11 -2.25 -6.93
CA LEU A 100 5.89 -2.54 -8.36
C LEU A 100 5.90 -1.27 -9.21
N CYS A 101 5.29 -0.18 -8.71
CA CYS A 101 5.26 1.09 -9.43
C CYS A 101 6.63 1.75 -9.50
N ASP A 102 7.36 1.78 -8.39
CA ASP A 102 8.71 2.35 -8.28
C ASP A 102 9.73 1.55 -9.13
N LEU A 103 9.90 0.28 -8.80
CA LEU A 103 10.90 -0.59 -9.44
C LEU A 103 10.56 -0.90 -10.91
N GLY A 104 9.29 -0.83 -11.28
CA GLY A 104 8.83 -0.94 -12.66
C GLY A 104 8.95 0.34 -13.48
N GLY A 105 9.28 1.47 -12.84
CA GLY A 105 9.46 2.78 -13.49
C GLY A 105 8.14 3.45 -13.90
N TYR A 106 7.05 3.21 -13.15
CA TYR A 106 5.76 3.87 -13.38
C TYR A 106 5.62 5.15 -12.57
N TRP A 107 6.08 5.13 -11.31
CA TRP A 107 6.11 6.26 -10.42
C TRP A 107 7.53 6.80 -10.32
N ASP A 108 7.65 8.10 -10.28
CA ASP A 108 8.87 8.78 -9.88
C ASP A 108 8.98 8.85 -8.35
N LEU A 109 10.07 9.44 -7.85
CA LEU A 109 10.31 9.55 -6.42
C LEU A 109 9.23 10.34 -5.69
N ASP A 110 8.74 11.41 -6.30
CA ASP A 110 7.72 12.28 -5.70
C ASP A 110 6.38 11.54 -5.59
N GLU A 111 6.00 10.80 -6.64
CA GLU A 111 4.80 9.96 -6.64
C GLU A 111 4.89 8.85 -5.58
N VAL A 112 6.04 8.19 -5.44
CA VAL A 112 6.28 7.13 -4.44
C VAL A 112 6.10 7.69 -3.03
N THR A 113 6.80 8.77 -2.68
CA THR A 113 6.77 9.36 -1.35
C THR A 113 5.41 9.96 -1.02
N TYR A 114 4.77 10.61 -2.00
CA TYR A 114 3.42 11.16 -1.87
C TYR A 114 2.41 10.07 -1.55
N ASN A 115 2.39 8.98 -2.31
CA ASN A 115 1.43 7.90 -2.13
C ASN A 115 1.63 7.16 -0.80
N LEU A 116 2.89 6.93 -0.37
CA LEU A 116 3.19 6.37 0.95
C LEU A 116 2.68 7.28 2.07
N THR A 117 2.90 8.59 1.96
CA THR A 117 2.45 9.57 2.96
C THR A 117 0.93 9.66 3.00
N LYS A 118 0.27 9.70 1.85
CA LYS A 118 -1.20 9.68 1.76
C LYS A 118 -1.81 8.44 2.41
N PHE A 119 -1.20 7.28 2.22
CA PHE A 119 -1.66 6.06 2.90
C PHE A 119 -1.45 6.13 4.41
N ALA A 120 -0.34 6.71 4.89
CA ALA A 120 -0.12 6.91 6.31
C ALA A 120 -1.15 7.87 6.94
N ASP A 121 -1.45 8.99 6.29
CA ASP A 121 -2.51 9.93 6.69
C ASP A 121 -3.88 9.23 6.78
N LEU A 122 -4.21 8.41 5.78
CA LEU A 122 -5.43 7.62 5.76
C LEU A 122 -5.50 6.67 6.96
N ALA A 123 -4.41 5.96 7.25
CA ALA A 123 -4.34 5.03 8.37
C ALA A 123 -4.54 5.75 9.72
N VAL A 124 -3.88 6.89 9.92
CA VAL A 124 -4.06 7.73 11.12
C VAL A 124 -5.49 8.19 11.25
N LYS A 125 -6.10 8.69 10.18
CA LYS A 125 -7.51 9.12 10.18
C LYS A 125 -8.46 8.00 10.60
N HIS A 126 -8.31 6.80 10.04
CA HIS A 126 -9.14 5.65 10.43
C HIS A 126 -8.94 5.25 11.89
N CYS A 127 -7.71 5.27 12.40
CA CYS A 127 -7.43 4.99 13.81
C CYS A 127 -8.06 6.04 14.73
N MET A 128 -7.94 7.33 14.38
CA MET A 128 -8.56 8.43 15.17
C MET A 128 -10.09 8.31 15.19
N ASP A 129 -10.72 8.08 14.04
CA ASP A 129 -12.17 7.89 13.94
C ASP A 129 -12.64 6.68 14.77
N TYR A 130 -11.89 5.58 14.74
CA TYR A 130 -12.19 4.38 15.51
C TYR A 130 -12.11 4.62 17.01
N GLU A 131 -11.00 5.19 17.50
CA GLU A 131 -10.81 5.44 18.94
C GLU A 131 -11.74 6.54 19.45
N PHE A 132 -12.07 7.53 18.63
CA PHE A 132 -13.07 8.54 18.97
C PHE A 132 -14.46 7.91 19.18
N LYS A 133 -14.93 7.11 18.24
CA LYS A 133 -16.21 6.39 18.33
C LYS A 133 -16.23 5.45 19.55
N ARG A 134 -15.13 4.75 19.79
CA ARG A 134 -14.96 3.88 20.95
C ARG A 134 -15.04 4.66 22.26
N SER A 135 -14.37 5.79 22.34
CA SER A 135 -14.36 6.65 23.55
C SER A 135 -15.74 7.25 23.84
N LEU A 136 -16.50 7.64 22.82
CA LEU A 136 -17.90 8.04 22.96
C LEU A 136 -18.78 6.89 23.50
N LYS A 137 -18.65 5.70 22.89
CA LYS A 137 -19.42 4.50 23.32
C LYS A 137 -19.19 4.18 24.79
N PHE A 138 -17.97 4.32 25.28
CA PHE A 138 -17.62 4.09 26.70
C PHE A 138 -17.83 5.32 27.60
N LYS A 139 -18.50 6.39 27.11
CA LYS A 139 -18.77 7.62 27.85
C LYS A 139 -17.51 8.29 28.44
N LYS A 140 -16.35 8.09 27.81
CA LYS A 140 -15.08 8.72 28.18
C LYS A 140 -14.96 10.16 27.69
N LEU A 141 -15.76 10.53 26.70
CA LEU A 141 -15.81 11.86 26.10
C LEU A 141 -17.23 12.42 26.22
N LYS A 142 -17.33 13.73 26.53
CA LYS A 142 -18.58 14.48 26.58
C LYS A 142 -18.62 15.47 25.43
N ILE A 143 -18.89 14.99 24.21
CA ILE A 143 -18.99 15.81 23.02
C ILE A 143 -20.39 15.67 22.43
N GLN A 144 -21.07 16.82 22.27
CA GLN A 144 -22.47 16.84 21.83
C GLN A 144 -22.66 16.41 20.38
N SER A 145 -21.73 16.79 19.48
CA SER A 145 -21.89 16.54 18.03
C SER A 145 -21.66 15.09 17.61
N GLY A 146 -20.96 14.28 18.42
CA GLY A 146 -20.58 12.92 18.06
C GLY A 146 -19.62 12.80 16.86
N LYS A 147 -19.06 13.91 16.37
CA LYS A 147 -18.15 13.96 15.22
C LYS A 147 -16.73 14.28 15.64
N LEU A 148 -15.74 13.54 15.11
CA LEU A 148 -14.32 13.76 15.41
C LEU A 148 -13.87 15.20 15.13
N LYS A 149 -14.31 15.79 14.01
CA LYS A 149 -13.95 17.17 13.63
C LYS A 149 -14.35 18.23 14.66
N ASP A 150 -15.34 17.95 15.52
CA ASP A 150 -15.82 18.87 16.54
C ASP A 150 -15.20 18.57 17.92
N SER A 151 -14.27 17.61 17.97
CA SER A 151 -13.64 17.17 19.23
C SER A 151 -12.49 18.06 19.70
N GLY A 152 -11.94 18.89 18.84
CA GLY A 152 -10.71 19.62 19.07
C GLY A 152 -9.43 18.76 18.95
N TRP A 153 -9.55 17.48 18.64
CA TRP A 153 -8.38 16.63 18.41
C TRP A 153 -7.83 16.85 17.00
N VAL A 154 -6.50 16.98 16.95
CA VAL A 154 -5.76 17.07 15.69
C VAL A 154 -4.57 16.13 15.74
N ALA A 155 -4.24 15.51 14.61
CA ALA A 155 -2.98 14.82 14.40
C ALA A 155 -2.06 15.74 13.58
N ILE A 156 -0.85 15.99 14.08
CA ILE A 156 0.15 16.80 13.39
C ILE A 156 1.26 15.87 12.91
N ALA A 157 1.38 15.73 11.59
CA ALA A 157 2.48 15.00 10.98
C ALA A 157 3.78 15.82 11.08
N MET A 158 4.87 15.18 11.48
CA MET A 158 6.20 15.79 11.63
C MET A 158 7.24 14.99 10.84
N GLY A 159 8.41 15.60 10.63
CA GLY A 159 9.52 14.97 9.91
C GLY A 159 9.11 14.54 8.49
N LYS A 160 9.54 13.37 8.06
CA LYS A 160 9.26 12.85 6.70
C LYS A 160 7.77 12.77 6.37
N MET A 161 6.92 12.43 7.34
CA MET A 161 5.49 12.38 7.12
C MET A 161 4.91 13.77 6.88
N GLY A 162 5.32 14.78 7.67
CA GLY A 162 4.87 16.16 7.50
C GLY A 162 5.43 16.83 6.24
N ALA A 163 6.59 16.39 5.76
CA ALA A 163 7.21 16.85 4.52
C ALA A 163 6.73 16.12 3.27
N PHE A 164 5.86 15.12 3.39
CA PHE A 164 5.46 14.21 2.29
C PHE A 164 6.62 13.42 1.70
N GLU A 165 7.58 13.01 2.52
CA GLU A 165 8.80 12.32 2.13
C GLU A 165 8.92 10.91 2.78
N LEU A 166 7.79 10.27 3.10
CA LEU A 166 7.84 8.90 3.63
C LEU A 166 8.46 7.95 2.61
N ASN A 167 9.33 7.08 3.10
CA ASN A 167 9.93 6.01 2.31
C ASN A 167 9.53 4.63 2.87
N TYR A 168 10.02 3.56 2.25
CA TYR A 168 9.69 2.17 2.61
C TYR A 168 10.09 1.78 4.04
N SER A 169 11.04 2.47 4.64
CA SER A 169 11.55 2.19 5.98
C SER A 169 10.88 3.03 7.08
N SER A 170 9.92 3.86 6.70
CA SER A 170 9.24 4.78 7.62
C SER A 170 8.00 4.16 8.25
#